data_a15caddf747ab9d27acfff85836f9585
#
_entry.id   a15caddf747ab9d27acfff85836f9585
#
_cell.length_a   1.000
_cell.length_b   1.000
_cell.length_c   1.000
_cell.angle_alpha   90.00
_cell.angle_beta   90.00
_cell.angle_gamma   90.00
#
_symmetry.space_group_name_H-M   'P 1'
#
loop_
_entity.id
_entity.type
_entity.pdbx_description
1 polymer ?
#
loop_
_entity_poly.entity_id
_entity_poly.type
_entity_poly.pdbx_seq_one_letter_code
_entity_poly.pdbx_strand_id
1 'polypeptide(L)'
;MTAAATFMPTVGQAREAGFFPSRHTVEIVDNRMLADGVYRLTFRDEFIAGHAKPAQFVDVYSNNPSRLMPRPFGVAEVDGDEVSLIFAVVGKGTAEFSELRAGDTMRVMGPLGNSFNSKENANYVLVAGGLGVPPLVRAAQAIAESEGSTSTAGFGYRNVRFGDGYVGRSADKTYSIHESDANAVTPLHP
;
A
#
# COMPACT_ATOMS: atom_id res chain seq x y z
N MET A 1 7.48 -30.18 24.54
CA MET A 1 6.84 -29.05 23.84
C MET A 1 6.78 -29.41 22.37
N THR A 2 5.64 -29.90 21.92
CA THR A 2 5.43 -30.33 20.52
C THR A 2 5.17 -29.05 19.71
N ALA A 3 6.05 -28.76 18.77
CA ALA A 3 5.82 -27.66 17.84
C ALA A 3 4.52 -27.95 17.08
N ALA A 4 3.55 -27.05 17.20
CA ALA A 4 2.34 -27.12 16.40
C ALA A 4 2.78 -27.02 14.92
N ALA A 5 2.55 -28.08 14.16
CA ALA A 5 2.76 -28.07 12.74
C ALA A 5 1.90 -26.94 12.16
N THR A 6 2.54 -25.93 11.58
CA THR A 6 1.83 -24.86 10.89
C THR A 6 1.13 -25.49 9.70
N PHE A 7 -0.17 -25.68 9.82
CA PHE A 7 -0.99 -26.23 8.74
C PHE A 7 -1.01 -25.22 7.60
N MET A 8 -0.34 -25.56 6.52
CA MET A 8 -0.48 -24.81 5.26
C MET A 8 -1.69 -25.37 4.51
N PRO A 9 -2.73 -24.57 4.27
CA PRO A 9 -3.88 -25.04 3.51
C PRO A 9 -3.46 -25.45 2.10
N THR A 10 -4.06 -26.49 1.57
CA THR A 10 -3.90 -26.84 0.15
C THR A 10 -4.49 -25.73 -0.74
N VAL A 11 -4.08 -25.67 -1.99
CA VAL A 11 -4.62 -24.71 -2.98
C VAL A 11 -6.15 -24.82 -3.06
N GLY A 12 -6.73 -26.02 -2.95
CA GLY A 12 -8.18 -26.23 -2.92
C GLY A 12 -8.83 -25.61 -1.70
N GLN A 13 -8.28 -25.85 -0.51
CA GLN A 13 -8.79 -25.30 0.75
C GLN A 13 -8.67 -23.77 0.80
N ALA A 14 -7.58 -23.20 0.29
CA ALA A 14 -7.41 -21.75 0.16
C ALA A 14 -8.47 -21.15 -0.79
N ARG A 15 -8.76 -21.84 -1.90
CA ARG A 15 -9.77 -21.41 -2.86
C ARG A 15 -11.19 -21.47 -2.29
N GLU A 16 -11.55 -22.55 -1.57
CA GLU A 16 -12.85 -22.71 -0.91
C GLU A 16 -13.05 -21.67 0.21
N ALA A 17 -11.97 -21.29 0.88
CA ALA A 17 -11.97 -20.24 1.90
C ALA A 17 -11.94 -18.81 1.32
N GLY A 18 -11.99 -18.63 0.00
CA GLY A 18 -11.93 -17.31 -0.65
C GLY A 18 -10.54 -16.65 -0.63
N PHE A 19 -9.51 -17.38 -0.20
CA PHE A 19 -8.14 -16.88 -0.05
C PHE A 19 -7.23 -17.23 -1.23
N PHE A 20 -7.73 -17.25 -2.43
CA PHE A 20 -6.89 -17.54 -3.58
C PHE A 20 -6.59 -16.28 -4.38
N PRO A 21 -5.45 -15.63 -4.17
CA PRO A 21 -5.04 -14.53 -5.03
C PRO A 21 -4.86 -15.08 -6.45
N SER A 22 -5.68 -14.59 -7.37
CA SER A 22 -5.59 -14.94 -8.79
C SER A 22 -5.08 -13.73 -9.56
N ARG A 23 -4.62 -13.98 -10.79
CA ARG A 23 -4.25 -12.88 -11.70
C ARG A 23 -5.51 -12.30 -12.30
N HIS A 24 -5.76 -11.02 -12.05
CA HIS A 24 -6.88 -10.27 -12.56
C HIS A 24 -6.42 -9.27 -13.62
N THR A 25 -7.27 -8.96 -14.59
CA THR A 25 -7.12 -7.77 -15.42
C THR A 25 -8.02 -6.70 -14.83
N VAL A 26 -7.42 -5.57 -14.48
CA VAL A 26 -8.10 -4.46 -13.81
C VAL A 26 -8.05 -3.21 -14.67
N GLU A 27 -9.06 -2.35 -14.52
CA GLU A 27 -9.12 -1.05 -15.17
C GLU A 27 -8.47 0.02 -14.28
N ILE A 28 -7.67 0.89 -14.88
CA ILE A 28 -7.09 2.05 -14.22
C ILE A 28 -8.16 3.14 -14.10
N VAL A 29 -8.38 3.61 -12.88
CA VAL A 29 -9.32 4.70 -12.57
C VAL A 29 -8.62 6.05 -12.59
N ASP A 30 -7.39 6.10 -12.04
CA ASP A 30 -6.59 7.32 -11.96
C ASP A 30 -5.09 6.97 -11.93
N ASN A 31 -4.28 7.83 -12.51
CA ASN A 31 -2.83 7.73 -12.41
C ASN A 31 -2.23 9.13 -12.43
N ARG A 32 -1.75 9.58 -11.30
CA ARG A 32 -1.26 10.96 -11.11
C ARG A 32 0.10 11.01 -10.44
N MET A 33 0.90 11.95 -10.86
CA MET A 33 2.19 12.25 -10.24
C MET A 33 1.94 13.00 -8.91
N LEU A 34 2.48 12.47 -7.82
CA LEU A 34 2.45 13.10 -6.49
C LEU A 34 3.68 13.96 -6.23
N ALA A 35 4.82 13.55 -6.79
CA ALA A 35 6.10 14.23 -6.71
C ALA A 35 6.92 13.81 -7.93
N ASP A 36 8.05 14.46 -8.17
CA ASP A 36 8.93 14.12 -9.30
C ASP A 36 9.29 12.62 -9.29
N GLY A 37 8.88 11.92 -10.34
CA GLY A 37 9.05 10.49 -10.51
C GLY A 37 8.26 9.61 -9.53
N VAL A 38 7.33 10.14 -8.72
CA VAL A 38 6.48 9.38 -7.80
C VAL A 38 5.02 9.49 -8.21
N TYR A 39 4.37 8.34 -8.38
CA TYR A 39 3.00 8.25 -8.90
C TYR A 39 2.07 7.55 -7.91
N ARG A 40 0.81 7.98 -7.89
CA ARG A 40 -0.32 7.24 -7.30
C ARG A 40 -1.16 6.71 -8.45
N LEU A 41 -1.25 5.39 -8.54
CA LEU A 41 -2.05 4.67 -9.50
C LEU A 41 -3.19 3.99 -8.77
N THR A 42 -4.42 4.23 -9.22
CA THR A 42 -5.65 3.65 -8.67
C THR A 42 -6.31 2.77 -9.72
N PHE A 43 -6.70 1.58 -9.32
CA PHE A 43 -7.44 0.63 -10.16
C PHE A 43 -8.65 0.08 -9.41
N ARG A 44 -9.59 -0.50 -10.13
CA ARG A 44 -10.81 -1.09 -9.56
C ARG A 44 -10.70 -2.60 -9.51
N ASP A 45 -10.89 -3.17 -8.31
CA ASP A 45 -10.97 -4.61 -8.09
C ASP A 45 -11.64 -4.92 -6.74
N GLU A 46 -12.88 -5.39 -6.76
CA GLU A 46 -13.66 -5.71 -5.56
C GLU A 46 -12.99 -6.77 -4.67
N PHE A 47 -12.32 -7.77 -5.28
CA PHE A 47 -11.70 -8.83 -4.50
C PHE A 47 -10.48 -8.32 -3.71
N ILE A 48 -9.57 -7.60 -4.39
CA ILE A 48 -8.39 -7.04 -3.72
C ILE A 48 -8.83 -6.00 -2.68
N ALA A 49 -9.77 -5.12 -3.02
CA ALA A 49 -10.28 -4.11 -2.09
C ALA A 49 -10.89 -4.72 -0.83
N GLY A 50 -11.70 -5.77 -0.99
CA GLY A 50 -12.36 -6.44 0.12
C GLY A 50 -11.44 -7.30 0.99
N HIS A 51 -10.26 -7.68 0.51
CA HIS A 51 -9.37 -8.61 1.21
C HIS A 51 -7.99 -8.04 1.56
N ALA A 52 -7.58 -6.92 0.98
CA ALA A 52 -6.28 -6.32 1.26
C ALA A 52 -6.20 -5.80 2.71
N LYS A 53 -5.29 -6.38 3.48
CA LYS A 53 -4.99 -6.01 4.86
C LYS A 53 -3.74 -5.12 4.93
N PRO A 54 -3.51 -4.40 6.04
CA PRO A 54 -2.30 -3.62 6.25
C PRO A 54 -1.01 -4.40 5.98
N ALA A 55 -0.05 -3.76 5.34
CA ALA A 55 1.25 -4.30 4.93
C ALA A 55 1.22 -5.35 3.82
N GLN A 56 0.06 -5.72 3.28
CA GLN A 56 -0.02 -6.57 2.10
C GLN A 56 0.29 -5.80 0.81
N PHE A 57 0.61 -6.53 -0.24
CA PHE A 57 1.00 -5.99 -1.53
C PHE A 57 0.28 -6.70 -2.69
N VAL A 58 0.41 -6.15 -3.86
CA VAL A 58 0.01 -6.77 -5.12
C VAL A 58 1.19 -6.85 -6.07
N ASP A 59 1.25 -7.91 -6.86
CA ASP A 59 2.16 -8.03 -7.99
C ASP A 59 1.53 -7.41 -9.22
N VAL A 60 2.18 -6.42 -9.82
CA VAL A 60 1.76 -5.77 -11.07
C VAL A 60 2.60 -6.29 -12.24
N TYR A 61 1.92 -6.78 -13.25
CA TYR A 61 2.54 -7.38 -14.45
C TYR A 61 2.61 -6.36 -15.58
N SER A 62 3.76 -6.30 -16.24
CA SER A 62 3.94 -5.51 -17.46
C SER A 62 3.03 -6.02 -18.59
N ASN A 63 2.53 -5.11 -19.40
CA ASN A 63 1.84 -5.44 -20.66
C ASN A 63 2.83 -5.83 -21.77
N ASN A 64 4.13 -5.53 -21.58
CA ASN A 64 5.18 -5.97 -22.50
C ASN A 64 5.55 -7.43 -22.22
N PRO A 65 5.34 -8.37 -23.18
CA PRO A 65 5.60 -9.80 -22.98
C PRO A 65 7.06 -10.15 -22.72
N SER A 66 8.00 -9.25 -23.05
CA SER A 66 9.42 -9.45 -22.78
C SER A 66 9.81 -9.14 -21.32
N ARG A 67 8.90 -8.61 -20.51
CA ARG A 67 9.12 -8.28 -19.10
C ARG A 67 8.36 -9.29 -18.21
N LEU A 68 9.00 -10.42 -17.96
CA LEU A 68 8.35 -11.58 -17.32
C LEU A 68 8.07 -11.38 -15.82
N MET A 69 8.97 -10.69 -15.11
CA MET A 69 8.84 -10.54 -13.66
C MET A 69 7.81 -9.46 -13.30
N PRO A 70 6.89 -9.73 -12.37
CA PRO A 70 6.02 -8.71 -11.82
C PRO A 70 6.78 -7.73 -10.94
N ARG A 71 6.12 -6.64 -10.56
CA ARG A 71 6.62 -5.64 -9.59
C ARG A 71 5.70 -5.66 -8.39
N PRO A 72 6.22 -5.97 -7.20
CA PRO A 72 5.45 -5.91 -5.97
C PRO A 72 5.28 -4.45 -5.54
N PHE A 73 4.04 -4.05 -5.29
CA PHE A 73 3.69 -2.76 -4.70
C PHE A 73 2.79 -2.95 -3.50
N GLY A 74 3.17 -2.34 -2.37
CA GLY A 74 2.32 -2.30 -1.19
C GLY A 74 0.98 -1.63 -1.52
N VAL A 75 -0.12 -2.20 -1.03
CA VAL A 75 -1.42 -1.55 -1.07
C VAL A 75 -1.36 -0.33 -0.16
N ALA A 76 -1.51 0.86 -0.76
CA ALA A 76 -1.44 2.12 -0.04
C ALA A 76 -2.79 2.49 0.57
N GLU A 77 -3.86 2.43 -0.21
CA GLU A 77 -5.20 2.84 0.21
C GLU A 77 -6.25 1.96 -0.45
N VAL A 78 -7.35 1.76 0.25
CA VAL A 78 -8.56 1.12 -0.26
C VAL A 78 -9.74 2.06 0.01
N ASP A 79 -10.54 2.34 -1.02
CA ASP A 79 -11.75 3.16 -0.94
C ASP A 79 -12.84 2.53 -1.80
N GLY A 80 -13.85 1.94 -1.15
CA GLY A 80 -14.86 1.14 -1.83
C GLY A 80 -14.24 -0.06 -2.57
N ASP A 81 -14.38 -0.11 -3.89
CA ASP A 81 -13.79 -1.10 -4.78
C ASP A 81 -12.46 -0.64 -5.42
N GLU A 82 -12.00 0.56 -5.07
CA GLU A 82 -10.77 1.16 -5.60
C GLU A 82 -9.56 0.84 -4.73
N VAL A 83 -8.47 0.44 -5.38
CA VAL A 83 -7.19 0.11 -4.75
C VAL A 83 -6.12 1.04 -5.28
N SER A 84 -5.38 1.70 -4.39
CA SER A 84 -4.32 2.63 -4.76
C SER A 84 -2.94 2.10 -4.40
N LEU A 85 -2.01 2.28 -5.32
CA LEU A 85 -0.59 2.00 -5.19
C LEU A 85 0.18 3.31 -5.30
N ILE A 86 1.26 3.47 -4.52
CA ILE A 86 2.18 4.60 -4.66
C ILE A 86 3.57 4.03 -4.93
N PHE A 87 4.21 4.48 -6.01
CA PHE A 87 5.50 3.97 -6.44
C PHE A 87 6.37 5.05 -7.07
N ALA A 88 7.69 4.82 -7.07
CA ALA A 88 8.64 5.64 -7.81
C ALA A 88 9.01 4.98 -9.14
N VAL A 89 9.30 5.81 -10.12
CA VAL A 89 9.87 5.38 -11.40
C VAL A 89 11.36 5.11 -11.21
N VAL A 90 11.69 3.81 -11.11
CA VAL A 90 13.09 3.36 -10.88
C VAL A 90 13.61 2.47 -12.00
N GLY A 91 12.80 2.21 -13.01
CA GLY A 91 13.19 1.35 -14.14
C GLY A 91 12.08 1.19 -15.17
N LYS A 92 12.36 0.41 -16.22
CA LYS A 92 11.47 0.26 -17.39
C LYS A 92 10.05 -0.22 -17.07
N GLY A 93 9.86 -1.01 -16.01
CA GLY A 93 8.54 -1.49 -15.60
C GLY A 93 7.73 -0.39 -14.92
N THR A 94 8.32 0.32 -13.96
CA THR A 94 7.67 1.42 -13.28
C THR A 94 7.45 2.63 -14.20
N ALA A 95 8.32 2.84 -15.20
CA ALA A 95 8.10 3.84 -16.25
C ALA A 95 6.86 3.49 -17.09
N GLU A 96 6.68 2.20 -17.47
CA GLU A 96 5.47 1.76 -18.17
C GLU A 96 4.21 2.04 -17.34
N PHE A 97 4.25 1.74 -16.04
CA PHE A 97 3.08 1.96 -15.17
C PHE A 97 2.78 3.45 -14.95
N SER A 98 3.78 4.33 -14.98
CA SER A 98 3.57 5.77 -14.88
C SER A 98 2.91 6.39 -16.12
N GLU A 99 2.94 5.69 -17.25
CA GLU A 99 2.33 6.14 -18.51
C GLU A 99 0.86 5.69 -18.66
N LEU A 100 0.38 4.75 -17.83
CA LEU A 100 -1.00 4.29 -17.85
C LEU A 100 -1.97 5.43 -17.51
N ARG A 101 -3.16 5.38 -18.10
CA ARG A 101 -4.20 6.40 -17.94
C ARG A 101 -5.51 5.77 -17.54
N ALA A 102 -6.44 6.55 -17.04
CA ALA A 102 -7.81 6.13 -16.80
C ALA A 102 -8.42 5.47 -18.05
N GLY A 103 -9.01 4.29 -17.88
CA GLY A 103 -9.54 3.43 -18.94
C GLY A 103 -8.53 2.44 -19.52
N ASP A 104 -7.23 2.58 -19.25
CA ASP A 104 -6.26 1.55 -19.60
C ASP A 104 -6.43 0.33 -18.68
N THR A 105 -5.85 -0.80 -19.08
CA THR A 105 -5.88 -2.02 -18.28
C THR A 105 -4.48 -2.49 -17.90
N MET A 106 -4.37 -3.12 -16.74
CA MET A 106 -3.17 -3.82 -16.30
C MET A 106 -3.54 -5.16 -15.67
N ARG A 107 -2.55 -6.03 -15.50
CA ARG A 107 -2.73 -7.31 -14.81
C ARG A 107 -2.11 -7.24 -13.44
N VAL A 108 -2.88 -7.63 -12.43
CA VAL A 108 -2.43 -7.68 -11.03
C VAL A 108 -2.68 -9.06 -10.44
N MET A 109 -1.96 -9.40 -9.39
CA MET A 109 -2.22 -10.56 -8.55
C MET A 109 -2.10 -10.13 -7.09
N GLY A 110 -3.14 -10.39 -6.31
CA GLY A 110 -3.16 -10.02 -4.89
C GLY A 110 -4.50 -10.29 -4.22
N PRO A 111 -4.62 -9.94 -2.93
CA PRO A 111 -3.53 -9.45 -2.08
C PRO A 111 -2.53 -10.54 -1.72
N LEU A 112 -1.26 -10.19 -1.54
CA LEU A 112 -0.16 -11.09 -1.22
C LEU A 112 0.56 -10.66 0.05
N GLY A 113 1.32 -11.57 0.64
CA GLY A 113 2.12 -11.31 1.83
C GLY A 113 1.34 -11.40 3.13
N ASN A 114 2.09 -11.25 4.23
CA ASN A 114 1.51 -11.25 5.57
C ASN A 114 0.97 -9.86 5.91
N SER A 115 -0.09 -9.84 6.72
CA SER A 115 -0.63 -8.60 7.28
C SER A 115 -0.12 -8.41 8.70
N PHE A 116 -0.11 -7.15 9.17
CA PHE A 116 -0.14 -6.92 10.59
C PHE A 116 -1.59 -6.69 11.04
N ASN A 117 -1.91 -7.18 12.24
CA ASN A 117 -3.24 -6.99 12.80
C ASN A 117 -3.19 -5.87 13.85
N SER A 118 -4.03 -4.87 13.70
CA SER A 118 -4.27 -3.89 14.76
C SER A 118 -4.97 -4.58 15.95
N LYS A 119 -4.61 -4.15 17.16
CA LYS A 119 -5.28 -4.56 18.39
C LYS A 119 -6.14 -3.40 18.86
N GLU A 120 -7.25 -3.70 19.48
CA GLU A 120 -8.07 -2.71 20.17
C GLU A 120 -7.36 -2.12 21.40
N ASN A 121 -7.73 -0.89 21.75
CA ASN A 121 -7.22 -0.18 22.92
C ASN A 121 -5.68 -0.08 22.97
N ALA A 122 -5.05 0.16 21.83
CA ALA A 122 -3.59 0.22 21.70
C ALA A 122 -3.11 1.55 21.12
N ASN A 123 -1.92 1.97 21.54
CA ASN A 123 -1.25 3.15 20.99
C ASN A 123 -0.18 2.70 19.99
N TYR A 124 -0.25 3.19 18.77
CA TYR A 124 0.64 2.83 17.69
C TYR A 124 1.58 3.99 17.33
N VAL A 125 2.81 3.65 17.03
CA VAL A 125 3.78 4.57 16.43
C VAL A 125 4.14 4.03 15.05
N LEU A 126 3.78 4.76 14.01
CA LEU A 126 4.05 4.45 12.62
C LEU A 126 5.27 5.26 12.17
N VAL A 127 6.34 4.60 11.76
CA VAL A 127 7.56 5.29 11.32
C VAL A 127 7.95 4.80 9.94
N ALA A 128 8.15 5.73 9.01
CA ALA A 128 8.59 5.40 7.67
C ALA A 128 9.43 6.50 7.02
N GLY A 129 10.18 6.12 5.98
CA GLY A 129 10.92 7.03 5.13
C GLY A 129 10.65 6.78 3.64
N GLY A 130 10.51 7.85 2.87
CA GLY A 130 10.36 7.77 1.41
C GLY A 130 9.25 6.80 0.99
N LEU A 131 9.58 5.83 0.16
CA LEU A 131 8.64 4.80 -0.34
C LEU A 131 8.15 3.81 0.72
N GLY A 132 8.61 3.90 1.96
CA GLY A 132 8.04 3.17 3.09
C GLY A 132 6.75 3.81 3.65
N VAL A 133 6.45 5.05 3.29
CA VAL A 133 5.24 5.76 3.73
C VAL A 133 3.94 5.16 3.16
N PRO A 134 3.82 4.84 1.87
CA PRO A 134 2.58 4.34 1.28
C PRO A 134 1.95 3.14 2.00
N PRO A 135 2.69 2.07 2.37
CA PRO A 135 2.11 0.95 3.12
C PRO A 135 1.52 1.34 4.48
N LEU A 136 1.97 2.46 5.07
CA LEU A 136 1.44 2.94 6.35
C LEU A 136 0.08 3.64 6.21
N VAL A 137 -0.33 4.04 5.01
CA VAL A 137 -1.67 4.63 4.78
C VAL A 137 -2.73 3.60 5.17
N ARG A 138 -2.66 2.39 4.60
CA ARG A 138 -3.60 1.31 4.94
C ARG A 138 -3.50 0.87 6.40
N ALA A 139 -2.29 0.95 6.98
CA ALA A 139 -2.08 0.66 8.40
C ALA A 139 -2.79 1.68 9.29
N ALA A 140 -2.66 2.98 9.00
CA ALA A 140 -3.33 4.04 9.74
C ALA A 140 -4.86 3.94 9.64
N GLN A 141 -5.39 3.61 8.44
CA GLN A 141 -6.81 3.34 8.26
C GLN A 141 -7.31 2.22 9.18
N ALA A 142 -6.62 1.07 9.17
CA ALA A 142 -7.02 -0.08 9.99
C ALA A 142 -6.91 0.20 11.51
N ILE A 143 -5.96 1.03 11.93
CA ILE A 143 -5.86 1.45 13.34
C ILE A 143 -7.00 2.40 13.70
N ALA A 144 -7.35 3.35 12.83
CA ALA A 144 -8.47 4.26 13.05
C ALA A 144 -9.82 3.53 13.12
N GLU A 145 -9.96 2.41 12.41
CA GLU A 145 -11.12 1.53 12.48
C GLU A 145 -11.16 0.65 13.76
N SER A 146 -10.03 0.58 14.50
CA SER A 146 -9.88 -0.28 15.67
C SER A 146 -10.28 0.46 16.94
N GLU A 147 -11.25 -0.07 17.70
CA GLU A 147 -11.85 0.58 18.87
C GLU A 147 -10.79 0.94 19.94
N GLY A 148 -10.85 2.16 20.44
CA GLY A 148 -9.98 2.68 21.49
C GLY A 148 -8.50 2.80 21.12
N SER A 149 -8.14 2.62 19.85
CA SER A 149 -6.75 2.69 19.38
C SER A 149 -6.40 4.08 18.86
N THR A 150 -5.15 4.47 19.04
CA THR A 150 -4.61 5.73 18.53
C THR A 150 -3.32 5.49 17.75
N SER A 151 -2.99 6.40 16.84
CA SER A 151 -1.74 6.33 16.10
C SER A 151 -1.03 7.68 16.02
N THR A 152 0.29 7.62 16.14
CA THR A 152 1.19 8.74 15.87
C THR A 152 2.13 8.33 14.75
N ALA A 153 2.16 9.10 13.66
CA ALA A 153 2.98 8.79 12.50
C ALA A 153 4.15 9.77 12.37
N GLY A 154 5.34 9.23 12.10
CA GLY A 154 6.56 10.00 11.85
C GLY A 154 7.18 9.64 10.50
N PHE A 155 7.49 10.64 9.68
CA PHE A 155 8.00 10.45 8.32
C PHE A 155 9.32 11.16 8.09
N GLY A 156 10.25 10.45 7.42
CA GLY A 156 11.51 11.00 6.96
C GLY A 156 11.58 11.08 5.44
N TYR A 157 12.01 12.21 4.91
CA TYR A 157 12.21 12.40 3.47
C TYR A 157 13.59 12.99 3.19
N ARG A 158 14.20 12.53 2.09
CA ARG A 158 15.48 13.09 1.66
C ARG A 158 15.27 14.33 0.79
N ASN A 159 14.42 14.25 -0.22
CA ASN A 159 14.28 15.31 -1.22
C ASN A 159 12.85 15.86 -1.30
N VAL A 160 11.85 15.00 -1.44
CA VAL A 160 10.46 15.41 -1.69
C VAL A 160 9.52 14.62 -0.80
N ARG A 161 8.54 15.31 -0.22
CA ARG A 161 7.46 14.70 0.58
C ARG A 161 6.36 14.18 -0.34
N PHE A 162 5.87 12.98 -0.05
CA PHE A 162 4.72 12.38 -0.72
C PHE A 162 4.07 11.34 0.18
N GLY A 163 2.76 11.18 0.08
CA GLY A 163 2.01 10.14 0.80
C GLY A 163 1.71 10.41 2.26
N ASP A 164 2.42 11.31 2.94
CA ASP A 164 2.21 11.67 4.34
C ASP A 164 0.82 12.26 4.61
N GLY A 165 0.31 13.11 3.72
CA GLY A 165 -1.04 13.63 3.79
C GLY A 165 -2.14 12.56 3.71
N TYR A 166 -1.87 11.40 3.09
CA TYR A 166 -2.81 10.27 3.09
C TYR A 166 -2.85 9.58 4.45
N VAL A 167 -1.70 9.35 5.09
CA VAL A 167 -1.64 8.80 6.45
C VAL A 167 -2.28 9.75 7.44
N GLY A 168 -2.06 11.07 7.29
CA GLY A 168 -2.60 12.11 8.16
C GLY A 168 -4.14 12.19 8.18
N ARG A 169 -4.82 11.59 7.20
CA ARG A 169 -6.29 11.49 7.23
C ARG A 169 -6.82 10.51 8.28
N SER A 170 -6.00 9.54 8.68
CA SER A 170 -6.41 8.46 9.59
C SER A 170 -5.58 8.41 10.87
N ALA A 171 -4.39 9.00 10.90
CA ALA A 171 -3.55 9.06 12.09
C ALA A 171 -3.95 10.25 12.99
N ASP A 172 -3.95 10.05 14.32
CA ASP A 172 -4.29 11.10 15.30
C ASP A 172 -3.26 12.23 15.31
N LYS A 173 -1.98 11.89 15.07
CA LYS A 173 -0.88 12.85 14.98
C LYS A 173 0.09 12.46 13.88
N THR A 174 0.56 13.44 13.13
CA THR A 174 1.56 13.24 12.09
C THR A 174 2.71 14.24 12.23
N TYR A 175 3.93 13.74 12.01
CA TYR A 175 5.14 14.53 12.01
C TYR A 175 5.96 14.19 10.77
N SER A 176 6.61 15.18 10.17
CA SER A 176 7.56 14.93 9.09
C SER A 176 8.86 15.66 9.30
N ILE A 177 9.95 15.02 8.91
CA ILE A 177 11.31 15.56 8.91
C ILE A 177 11.83 15.50 7.50
N HIS A 178 12.47 16.57 7.05
CA HIS A 178 13.20 16.62 5.80
C HIS A 178 14.70 16.67 6.09
N GLU A 179 15.55 16.07 5.26
CA GLU A 179 17.00 16.04 5.49
C GLU A 179 17.63 17.45 5.56
N SER A 180 17.07 18.40 4.80
CA SER A 180 17.47 19.82 4.88
C SER A 180 17.05 20.51 6.19
N ASP A 181 16.08 19.94 6.90
CA ASP A 181 15.50 20.53 8.11
C ASP A 181 15.95 19.78 9.37
N ALA A 182 17.19 19.29 9.39
CA ALA A 182 17.73 18.35 10.38
C ALA A 182 17.49 18.73 11.87
N ASN A 183 17.01 19.94 12.14
CA ASN A 183 16.68 20.45 13.47
C ASN A 183 15.19 20.82 13.65
N ALA A 184 14.32 20.62 12.65
CA ALA A 184 12.92 21.00 12.72
C ALA A 184 11.99 19.82 12.45
N VAL A 185 11.35 19.30 13.49
CA VAL A 185 10.20 18.39 13.37
C VAL A 185 8.97 19.25 13.10
N THR A 186 8.40 19.15 11.91
CA THR A 186 7.20 19.92 11.54
C THR A 186 5.97 19.05 11.80
N PRO A 187 5.03 19.45 12.68
CA PRO A 187 3.73 18.83 12.76
C PRO A 187 2.99 19.04 11.44
N LEU A 188 2.43 17.98 10.88
CA LEU A 188 1.46 18.09 9.80
C LEU A 188 0.11 18.37 10.47
N HIS A 189 -0.46 19.52 10.20
CA HIS A 189 -1.80 19.84 10.66
C HIS A 189 -2.82 18.92 9.97
N PRO A 190 -3.91 18.53 10.70
CA PRO A 190 -5.00 17.76 10.13
C PRO A 190 -5.69 18.48 8.97
#